data_274d618e2d91703b7d277924f99698e1
#
_entry.id   274d618e2d91703b7d277924f99698e1
#
_cell.length_a   1.000
_cell.length_b   1.000
_cell.length_c   1.000
_cell.angle_alpha   90.00
_cell.angle_beta   90.00
_cell.angle_gamma   90.00
#
_symmetry.space_group_name_H-M   'P 1'
#
loop_
_entity.id
_entity.type
_entity.pdbx_description
1 polymer ?
#
loop_
_entity_poly.entity_id
_entity_poly.type
_entity_poly.pdbx_seq_one_letter_code
_entity_poly.pdbx_strand_id
1 'polypeptide(L)'
;IYTMSYVGAIDQGTTSSRFIIFNKNGDIVSTAQQEFTQHTPNEGECEHDPNEILASVTNTVQQAMSGDNPKNTLKRDIKTDEIACIGITNQRETTVVWNKETGKPYYNALVWMDMRTKDICDELIKSDDAGQDQLRDKVGLPISPYFAGTKLKWLLAQEDTLSGKGGTIKD
;
A
#
# COMPACT_ATOMS: atom_id res chain seq x y z
N ILE A 1 12.23 -22.52 29.10
CA ILE A 1 12.73 -21.15 28.89
C ILE A 1 11.66 -20.45 28.03
N TYR A 2 10.86 -19.56 28.66
CA TYR A 2 9.91 -18.75 27.90
C TYR A 2 10.74 -17.71 27.13
N THR A 3 10.94 -17.91 25.85
CA THR A 3 11.42 -16.86 24.95
C THR A 3 10.44 -15.70 25.02
N MET A 4 10.91 -14.49 25.34
CA MET A 4 10.05 -13.31 25.29
C MET A 4 9.64 -13.13 23.83
N SER A 5 8.35 -13.31 23.55
CA SER A 5 7.80 -13.12 22.21
C SER A 5 7.35 -11.67 22.05
N TYR A 6 7.72 -11.08 20.93
CA TYR A 6 7.30 -9.76 20.53
C TYR A 6 6.23 -9.85 19.42
N VAL A 7 5.51 -8.77 19.21
CA VAL A 7 4.58 -8.60 18.08
C VAL A 7 5.09 -7.46 17.22
N GLY A 8 5.21 -7.69 15.93
CA GLY A 8 5.53 -6.68 14.95
C GLY A 8 4.26 -6.07 14.36
N ALA A 9 4.30 -4.77 14.03
CA ALA A 9 3.24 -4.10 13.29
C ALA A 9 3.85 -3.30 12.13
N ILE A 10 3.44 -3.62 10.91
CA ILE A 10 3.73 -2.83 9.71
C ILE A 10 2.60 -1.82 9.53
N ASP A 11 2.94 -0.54 9.58
CA ASP A 11 2.06 0.58 9.25
C ASP A 11 2.54 1.19 7.93
N GLN A 12 1.99 0.70 6.81
CA GLN A 12 2.29 1.20 5.47
C GLN A 12 1.31 2.34 5.14
N GLY A 13 1.68 3.56 5.50
CA GLY A 13 0.88 4.77 5.31
C GLY A 13 1.03 5.39 3.92
N THR A 14 0.38 6.53 3.70
CA THR A 14 0.41 7.25 2.42
C THR A 14 1.75 7.92 2.13
N THR A 15 2.44 8.39 3.17
CA THR A 15 3.70 9.16 3.00
C THR A 15 4.94 8.42 3.49
N SER A 16 4.75 7.37 4.29
CA SER A 16 5.85 6.63 4.92
C SER A 16 5.42 5.24 5.33
N SER A 17 6.39 4.34 5.44
CA SER A 17 6.23 3.05 6.09
C SER A 17 6.84 3.10 7.49
N ARG A 18 6.21 2.38 8.43
CA ARG A 18 6.69 2.24 9.79
C ARG A 18 6.64 0.80 10.23
N PHE A 19 7.63 0.35 10.99
CA PHE A 19 7.58 -0.92 11.70
C PHE A 19 7.73 -0.66 13.19
N ILE A 20 6.84 -1.26 13.98
CA ILE A 20 6.78 -1.11 15.42
C ILE A 20 6.85 -2.48 16.06
N ILE A 21 7.66 -2.64 17.10
CA ILE A 21 7.78 -3.88 17.86
C ILE A 21 7.24 -3.65 19.26
N PHE A 22 6.30 -4.50 19.68
CA PHE A 22 5.67 -4.46 20.99
C PHE A 22 6.09 -5.65 21.84
N ASN A 23 6.21 -5.44 23.15
CA ASN A 23 6.34 -6.52 24.12
C ASN A 23 4.96 -7.10 24.50
N LYS A 24 4.95 -8.14 25.35
CA LYS A 24 3.73 -8.79 25.83
C LYS A 24 2.77 -7.89 26.61
N ASN A 25 3.23 -6.75 27.10
CA ASN A 25 2.42 -5.79 27.84
C ASN A 25 1.80 -4.72 26.92
N GLY A 26 2.17 -4.72 25.61
CA GLY A 26 1.76 -3.70 24.66
C GLY A 26 2.67 -2.47 24.63
N ASP A 27 3.79 -2.48 25.36
CA ASP A 27 4.75 -1.37 25.31
C ASP A 27 5.59 -1.45 24.03
N ILE A 28 5.88 -0.29 23.42
CA ILE A 28 6.76 -0.20 22.27
C ILE A 28 8.22 -0.40 22.72
N VAL A 29 8.87 -1.44 22.18
CA VAL A 29 10.28 -1.72 22.46
C VAL A 29 11.21 -1.26 21.36
N SER A 30 10.72 -1.15 20.12
CA SER A 30 11.47 -0.57 19.01
C SER A 30 10.53 -0.05 17.93
N THR A 31 11.01 0.95 17.17
CA THR A 31 10.28 1.46 16.00
C THR A 31 11.25 2.08 14.99
N ALA A 32 10.94 1.94 13.71
CA ALA A 32 11.61 2.64 12.63
C ALA A 32 10.57 3.16 11.63
N GLN A 33 10.90 4.24 10.93
CA GLN A 33 10.05 4.87 9.93
C GLN A 33 10.90 5.37 8.76
N GLN A 34 10.38 5.22 7.54
CA GLN A 34 10.99 5.72 6.33
C GLN A 34 9.92 6.33 5.43
N GLU A 35 10.15 7.54 4.96
CA GLU A 35 9.36 8.19 3.92
C GLU A 35 9.72 7.64 2.54
N PHE A 36 8.81 7.82 1.59
CA PHE A 36 9.00 7.49 0.17
C PHE A 36 8.42 8.59 -0.71
N THR A 37 8.82 8.58 -1.98
CA THR A 37 8.53 9.65 -2.93
C THR A 37 7.04 9.71 -3.28
N GLN A 38 6.48 10.93 -3.25
CA GLN A 38 5.14 11.23 -3.75
C GLN A 38 5.28 11.79 -5.16
N HIS A 39 4.70 11.12 -6.17
CA HIS A 39 4.70 11.59 -7.55
C HIS A 39 3.35 12.23 -7.89
N THR A 40 3.39 13.44 -8.42
CA THR A 40 2.21 14.18 -8.88
C THR A 40 2.40 14.57 -10.34
N PRO A 41 2.24 13.61 -11.30
CA PRO A 41 2.57 13.85 -12.70
C PRO A 41 1.76 14.99 -13.34
N ASN A 42 0.48 15.09 -12.98
CA ASN A 42 -0.43 16.13 -13.42
C ASN A 42 -1.30 16.61 -12.25
N GLU A 43 -2.05 17.70 -12.47
CA GLU A 43 -3.00 18.19 -11.48
C GLU A 43 -4.05 17.12 -11.13
N GLY A 44 -4.26 16.86 -9.84
CA GLY A 44 -5.19 15.84 -9.34
C GLY A 44 -4.66 14.40 -9.42
N GLU A 45 -3.46 14.15 -9.95
CA GLU A 45 -2.85 12.84 -9.98
C GLU A 45 -1.90 12.64 -8.81
N CYS A 46 -1.87 11.42 -8.27
CA CYS A 46 -0.98 11.02 -7.19
C CYS A 46 -0.58 9.56 -7.35
N GLU A 47 0.73 9.33 -7.45
CA GLU A 47 1.31 8.01 -7.68
C GLU A 47 2.46 7.72 -6.71
N HIS A 48 2.68 6.42 -6.44
CA HIS A 48 3.87 5.94 -5.74
C HIS A 48 4.54 4.83 -6.54
N ASP A 49 5.87 4.70 -6.43
CA ASP A 49 6.58 3.52 -6.92
C ASP A 49 6.33 2.34 -5.96
N PRO A 50 5.67 1.24 -6.39
CA PRO A 50 5.44 0.08 -5.55
C PRO A 50 6.73 -0.57 -5.00
N ASN A 51 7.83 -0.49 -5.77
CA ASN A 51 9.11 -1.03 -5.32
C ASN A 51 9.73 -0.19 -4.22
N GLU A 52 9.59 1.15 -4.29
CA GLU A 52 10.04 2.05 -3.23
C GLU A 52 9.24 1.83 -1.94
N ILE A 53 7.91 1.62 -2.04
CA ILE A 53 7.07 1.24 -0.90
C ILE A 53 7.57 -0.07 -0.27
N LEU A 54 7.77 -1.12 -1.08
CA LEU A 54 8.23 -2.42 -0.59
C LEU A 54 9.62 -2.32 0.07
N ALA A 55 10.54 -1.56 -0.55
CA ALA A 55 11.86 -1.30 0.01
C ALA A 55 11.77 -0.57 1.35
N SER A 56 10.92 0.46 1.47
CA SER A 56 10.73 1.21 2.71
C SER A 56 10.21 0.32 3.86
N VAL A 57 9.28 -0.60 3.57
CA VAL A 57 8.81 -1.59 4.55
C VAL A 57 9.95 -2.50 5.00
N THR A 58 10.70 -3.07 4.04
CA THR A 58 11.83 -3.97 4.34
C THR A 58 12.89 -3.26 5.18
N ASN A 59 13.27 -2.05 4.81
CA ASN A 59 14.25 -1.23 5.53
C ASN A 59 13.80 -0.91 6.96
N THR A 60 12.53 -0.55 7.15
CA THR A 60 12.01 -0.24 8.50
C THR A 60 11.98 -1.48 9.40
N VAL A 61 11.67 -2.65 8.85
CA VAL A 61 11.76 -3.92 9.59
C VAL A 61 13.21 -4.16 10.05
N GLN A 62 14.17 -4.11 9.12
CA GLN A 62 15.59 -4.32 9.44
C GLN A 62 16.10 -3.31 10.49
N GLN A 63 15.77 -2.03 10.30
CA GLN A 63 16.18 -0.98 11.21
C GLN A 63 15.56 -1.14 12.61
N ALA A 64 14.28 -1.48 12.71
CA ALA A 64 13.63 -1.65 14.01
C ALA A 64 14.18 -2.86 14.78
N MET A 65 14.61 -3.90 14.08
CA MET A 65 15.19 -5.10 14.69
C MET A 65 16.65 -4.91 15.12
N SER A 66 17.34 -3.91 14.60
CA SER A 66 18.75 -3.65 14.92
C SER A 66 18.95 -3.08 16.33
N GLY A 67 19.96 -3.58 17.03
CA GLY A 67 20.43 -3.05 18.32
C GLY A 67 21.01 -1.64 18.23
N ASP A 68 21.49 -1.25 17.05
CA ASP A 68 22.02 0.10 16.77
C ASP A 68 20.92 1.16 16.59
N ASN A 69 19.66 0.73 16.43
CA ASN A 69 18.55 1.66 16.33
C ASN A 69 18.41 2.46 17.65
N PRO A 70 18.52 3.79 17.65
CA PRO A 70 18.40 4.60 18.87
C PRO A 70 17.05 4.45 19.58
N LYS A 71 16.00 4.07 18.83
CA LYS A 71 14.65 3.81 19.35
C LYS A 71 14.44 2.37 19.83
N ASN A 72 15.45 1.47 19.70
CA ASN A 72 15.42 0.14 20.27
C ASN A 72 15.81 0.21 21.75
N THR A 73 14.83 0.05 22.64
CA THR A 73 15.02 0.14 24.09
C THR A 73 15.79 -1.03 24.68
N LEU A 74 15.85 -2.16 23.96
CA LEU A 74 16.56 -3.36 24.40
C LEU A 74 18.08 -3.25 24.20
N LYS A 75 18.54 -2.34 23.35
CA LYS A 75 19.96 -2.13 23.00
C LYS A 75 20.68 -3.40 22.55
N ARG A 76 19.95 -4.26 21.85
CA ARG A 76 20.43 -5.48 21.21
C ARG A 76 19.58 -5.80 19.98
N ASP A 77 20.11 -6.61 19.09
CA ASP A 77 19.33 -7.13 17.97
C ASP A 77 18.14 -7.97 18.49
N ILE A 78 17.01 -7.78 17.83
CA ILE A 78 15.82 -8.61 18.01
C ILE A 78 15.84 -9.66 16.90
N LYS A 79 15.83 -10.93 17.27
CA LYS A 79 15.88 -12.03 16.30
C LYS A 79 14.49 -12.30 15.71
N THR A 80 14.47 -12.85 14.50
CA THR A 80 13.22 -13.19 13.81
C THR A 80 12.39 -14.22 14.57
N ASP A 81 13.01 -15.16 15.26
CA ASP A 81 12.36 -16.18 16.10
C ASP A 81 11.79 -15.62 17.41
N GLU A 82 12.12 -14.38 17.76
CA GLU A 82 11.51 -13.64 18.87
C GLU A 82 10.21 -12.91 18.46
N ILE A 83 9.92 -12.79 17.16
CA ILE A 83 8.68 -12.19 16.65
C ILE A 83 7.62 -13.28 16.46
N ALA A 84 6.60 -13.27 17.30
CA ALA A 84 5.55 -14.28 17.28
C ALA A 84 4.56 -14.11 16.09
N CYS A 85 4.26 -12.86 15.74
CA CYS A 85 3.39 -12.53 14.61
C CYS A 85 3.60 -11.10 14.17
N ILE A 86 3.10 -10.78 12.97
CA ILE A 86 3.11 -9.44 12.40
C ILE A 86 1.70 -9.07 11.98
N GLY A 87 1.21 -7.91 12.47
CA GLY A 87 0.03 -7.24 11.95
C GLY A 87 0.41 -6.27 10.84
N ILE A 88 -0.49 -6.10 9.86
CA ILE A 88 -0.27 -5.18 8.74
C ILE A 88 -1.47 -4.26 8.61
N THR A 89 -1.22 -2.95 8.55
CA THR A 89 -2.14 -1.96 8.01
C THR A 89 -1.53 -1.29 6.79
N ASN A 90 -2.36 -0.89 5.83
CA ASN A 90 -1.91 -0.32 4.56
C ASN A 90 -2.68 0.96 4.22
N GLN A 91 -2.19 1.70 3.22
CA GLN A 91 -2.98 2.78 2.61
C GLN A 91 -4.12 2.17 1.78
N ARG A 92 -5.32 2.16 2.37
CA ARG A 92 -6.52 1.57 1.76
C ARG A 92 -6.83 2.24 0.43
N GLU A 93 -7.42 1.48 -0.51
CA GLU A 93 -7.86 1.92 -1.84
C GLU A 93 -6.73 2.35 -2.80
N THR A 94 -5.49 2.43 -2.37
CA THR A 94 -4.35 2.58 -3.28
C THR A 94 -4.22 1.31 -4.10
N THR A 95 -4.20 1.46 -5.43
CA THR A 95 -4.31 0.35 -6.38
C THR A 95 -2.96 0.04 -7.01
N VAL A 96 -2.53 -1.19 -6.90
CA VAL A 96 -1.31 -1.74 -7.55
C VAL A 96 -1.69 -2.95 -8.37
N VAL A 97 -1.20 -3.02 -9.61
CA VAL A 97 -1.30 -4.20 -10.47
C VAL A 97 0.11 -4.65 -10.83
N TRP A 98 0.39 -5.94 -10.65
CA TRP A 98 1.71 -6.51 -10.91
C TRP A 98 1.62 -7.88 -11.57
N ASN A 99 2.68 -8.27 -12.25
CA ASN A 99 2.82 -9.60 -12.83
C ASN A 99 3.04 -10.62 -11.72
N LYS A 100 2.18 -11.62 -11.62
CA LYS A 100 2.20 -12.65 -10.57
C LYS A 100 3.48 -13.48 -10.57
N GLU A 101 4.02 -13.79 -11.75
CA GLU A 101 5.20 -14.65 -11.91
C GLU A 101 6.50 -13.92 -11.60
N THR A 102 6.58 -12.64 -12.01
CA THR A 102 7.82 -11.86 -11.88
C THR A 102 7.82 -10.91 -10.68
N GLY A 103 6.66 -10.62 -10.09
CA GLY A 103 6.49 -9.60 -9.05
C GLY A 103 6.62 -8.16 -9.54
N LYS A 104 6.82 -7.93 -10.85
CA LYS A 104 7.02 -6.59 -11.39
C LYS A 104 5.70 -5.83 -11.51
N PRO A 105 5.60 -4.60 -10.99
CA PRO A 105 4.42 -3.77 -11.22
C PRO A 105 4.33 -3.34 -12.68
N TYR A 106 3.12 -3.32 -13.22
CA TYR A 106 2.83 -2.82 -14.57
C TYR A 106 2.84 -1.30 -14.65
N TYR A 107 2.48 -0.66 -13.54
CA TYR A 107 2.39 0.78 -13.40
C TYR A 107 2.67 1.21 -11.96
N ASN A 108 2.87 2.51 -11.73
CA ASN A 108 2.92 3.06 -10.39
C ASN A 108 1.61 2.78 -9.63
N ALA A 109 1.68 2.70 -8.31
CA ALA A 109 0.52 2.63 -7.45
C ALA A 109 -0.33 3.89 -7.62
N LEU A 110 -1.61 3.75 -8.01
CA LEU A 110 -2.56 4.86 -8.05
C LEU A 110 -3.09 5.09 -6.64
N VAL A 111 -2.69 6.21 -6.04
CA VAL A 111 -3.00 6.52 -4.64
C VAL A 111 -4.51 6.75 -4.46
N TRP A 112 -5.02 6.50 -3.27
CA TRP A 112 -6.44 6.65 -2.93
C TRP A 112 -7.02 8.05 -3.26
N MET A 113 -6.20 9.10 -3.15
CA MET A 113 -6.60 10.49 -3.45
C MET A 113 -6.49 10.87 -4.94
N ASP A 114 -5.99 9.95 -5.79
CA ASP A 114 -5.85 10.20 -7.23
C ASP A 114 -7.20 10.39 -7.91
N MET A 115 -7.34 11.48 -8.66
CA MET A 115 -8.59 11.90 -9.29
C MET A 115 -8.65 11.66 -10.81
N ARG A 116 -7.62 11.02 -11.43
CA ARG A 116 -7.57 10.76 -12.88
C ARG A 116 -8.76 9.98 -13.43
N THR A 117 -9.45 9.23 -12.59
CA THR A 117 -10.62 8.42 -12.98
C THR A 117 -11.95 9.15 -12.82
N LYS A 118 -11.91 10.47 -12.56
CA LYS A 118 -13.13 11.27 -12.37
C LYS A 118 -14.08 11.19 -13.58
N ASP A 119 -13.55 11.30 -14.79
CA ASP A 119 -14.38 11.24 -16.01
C ASP A 119 -15.02 9.84 -16.19
N ILE A 120 -14.30 8.77 -15.85
CA ILE A 120 -14.84 7.40 -15.83
C ILE A 120 -15.99 7.30 -14.82
N CYS A 121 -15.84 7.91 -13.65
CA CYS A 121 -16.91 7.94 -12.64
C CYS A 121 -18.12 8.74 -13.17
N ASP A 122 -17.89 9.90 -13.74
CA ASP A 122 -18.96 10.77 -14.28
C ASP A 122 -19.74 10.07 -15.40
N GLU A 123 -19.06 9.32 -16.28
CA GLU A 123 -19.71 8.49 -17.31
C GLU A 123 -20.56 7.37 -16.70
N LEU A 124 -20.02 6.65 -15.72
CA LEU A 124 -20.75 5.59 -15.02
C LEU A 124 -21.99 6.14 -14.29
N ILE A 125 -21.85 7.26 -13.59
CA ILE A 125 -22.95 7.92 -12.88
C ILE A 125 -24.09 8.31 -13.82
N LYS A 126 -23.76 8.78 -15.04
CA LYS A 126 -24.74 9.17 -16.06
C LYS A 126 -25.40 7.99 -16.77
N SER A 127 -24.83 6.79 -16.66
CA SER A 127 -25.31 5.61 -17.40
C SER A 127 -26.56 4.94 -16.79
N ASP A 128 -26.97 5.35 -15.58
CA ASP A 128 -28.09 4.75 -14.85
C ASP A 128 -28.81 5.82 -14.03
N ASP A 129 -30.15 5.75 -13.94
CA ASP A 129 -30.98 6.69 -13.20
C ASP A 129 -30.69 6.71 -11.69
N ALA A 130 -30.20 5.60 -11.11
CA ALA A 130 -29.75 5.55 -9.72
C ALA A 130 -28.43 6.32 -9.49
N GLY A 131 -27.78 6.77 -10.56
CA GLY A 131 -26.63 7.67 -10.51
C GLY A 131 -25.46 7.12 -9.73
N GLN A 132 -24.94 7.91 -8.80
CA GLN A 132 -23.76 7.56 -7.99
C GLN A 132 -23.97 6.29 -7.15
N ASP A 133 -25.21 5.97 -6.81
CA ASP A 133 -25.55 4.86 -5.89
C ASP A 133 -25.97 3.57 -6.62
N GLN A 134 -25.91 3.51 -7.95
CA GLN A 134 -26.35 2.37 -8.76
C GLN A 134 -25.72 1.01 -8.38
N LEU A 135 -24.56 1.02 -7.75
CA LEU A 135 -23.86 -0.18 -7.28
C LEU A 135 -23.94 -0.37 -5.77
N ARG A 136 -24.52 0.56 -5.02
CA ARG A 136 -24.50 0.57 -3.55
C ARG A 136 -25.07 -0.69 -2.94
N ASP A 137 -26.15 -1.23 -3.47
CA ASP A 137 -26.81 -2.45 -2.97
C ASP A 137 -25.91 -3.70 -3.11
N LYS A 138 -24.98 -3.68 -4.08
CA LYS A 138 -24.06 -4.79 -4.35
C LYS A 138 -22.74 -4.67 -3.63
N VAL A 139 -22.18 -3.44 -3.54
CA VAL A 139 -20.81 -3.22 -3.06
C VAL A 139 -20.77 -2.37 -1.78
N GLY A 140 -21.91 -1.81 -1.33
CA GLY A 140 -21.98 -0.96 -0.14
C GLY A 140 -21.42 0.46 -0.31
N LEU A 141 -20.92 0.81 -1.50
CA LEU A 141 -20.15 2.04 -1.75
C LEU A 141 -20.70 2.80 -2.96
N PRO A 142 -20.61 4.14 -2.96
CA PRO A 142 -20.95 4.95 -4.13
C PRO A 142 -19.85 4.83 -5.20
N ILE A 143 -20.18 5.22 -6.43
CA ILE A 143 -19.18 5.40 -7.49
C ILE A 143 -18.33 6.64 -7.14
N SER A 144 -16.99 6.44 -7.09
CA SER A 144 -16.05 7.51 -6.76
C SER A 144 -14.64 7.17 -7.28
N PRO A 145 -13.84 8.17 -7.67
CA PRO A 145 -12.42 7.98 -8.00
C PRO A 145 -11.60 7.40 -6.84
N TYR A 146 -12.07 7.54 -5.61
CA TYR A 146 -11.44 7.01 -4.41
C TYR A 146 -11.22 5.49 -4.48
N PHE A 147 -12.18 4.73 -5.04
CA PHE A 147 -12.18 3.28 -5.02
C PHE A 147 -11.42 2.63 -6.16
N ALA A 148 -10.93 1.40 -5.94
CA ALA A 148 -10.05 0.67 -6.85
C ALA A 148 -10.69 0.34 -8.21
N GLY A 149 -12.01 0.15 -8.30
CA GLY A 149 -12.68 -0.31 -9.52
C GLY A 149 -12.43 0.57 -10.74
N THR A 150 -12.58 1.89 -10.59
CA THR A 150 -12.34 2.83 -11.69
C THR A 150 -10.86 3.00 -12.01
N LYS A 151 -9.97 2.84 -11.02
CA LYS A 151 -8.51 2.81 -11.23
C LYS A 151 -8.08 1.58 -12.04
N LEU A 152 -8.65 0.40 -11.76
CA LEU A 152 -8.43 -0.80 -12.56
C LEU A 152 -8.94 -0.62 -14.00
N LYS A 153 -10.13 -0.05 -14.18
CA LYS A 153 -10.66 0.26 -15.53
C LYS A 153 -9.72 1.19 -16.30
N TRP A 154 -9.18 2.21 -15.64
CA TRP A 154 -8.22 3.13 -16.24
C TRP A 154 -6.92 2.41 -16.63
N LEU A 155 -6.34 1.60 -15.73
CA LEU A 155 -5.13 0.82 -16.01
C LEU A 155 -5.30 -0.12 -17.19
N LEU A 156 -6.43 -0.84 -17.27
CA LEU A 156 -6.75 -1.73 -18.39
C LEU A 156 -6.86 -0.97 -19.73
N ALA A 157 -7.38 0.26 -19.71
CA ALA A 157 -7.45 1.08 -20.92
C ALA A 157 -6.06 1.59 -21.39
N GLN A 158 -5.04 1.57 -20.52
CA GLN A 158 -3.65 1.90 -20.85
C GLN A 158 -2.82 0.70 -21.33
N GLU A 159 -3.43 -0.47 -21.51
CA GLU A 159 -2.73 -1.75 -21.76
C GLU A 159 -1.74 -1.67 -22.93
N ASP A 160 -2.11 -1.03 -24.04
CA ASP A 160 -1.23 -0.86 -25.22
C ASP A 160 0.04 -0.06 -24.89
N THR A 161 -0.05 0.86 -23.93
CA THR A 161 1.08 1.69 -23.48
C THR A 161 1.92 0.95 -22.43
N LEU A 162 1.29 0.04 -21.66
CA LEU A 162 1.91 -0.69 -20.56
C LEU A 162 2.53 -2.01 -21.00
N SER A 163 2.07 -2.60 -22.11
CA SER A 163 2.54 -3.89 -22.63
C SER A 163 4.04 -3.95 -22.94
N GLY A 164 4.70 -2.80 -23.13
CA GLY A 164 6.17 -2.71 -23.26
C GLY A 164 6.93 -2.82 -21.94
N LYS A 165 6.27 -2.80 -20.78
CA LYS A 165 6.92 -2.73 -19.45
C LYS A 165 6.88 -4.03 -18.63
N GLY A 166 6.20 -5.07 -19.07
CA GLY A 166 6.19 -6.31 -18.26
C GLY A 166 5.18 -7.40 -18.61
N GLY A 167 4.60 -7.37 -19.80
CA GLY A 167 3.55 -8.32 -20.23
C GLY A 167 2.18 -7.66 -20.28
N THR A 168 1.15 -8.41 -20.70
CA THR A 168 -0.23 -7.91 -20.76
C THR A 168 -0.89 -8.02 -19.38
N ILE A 169 -1.68 -7.01 -18.98
CA ILE A 169 -2.46 -7.05 -17.72
C ILE A 169 -3.53 -8.15 -17.76
N LYS A 170 -3.82 -8.70 -18.95
CA LYS A 170 -4.81 -9.77 -19.19
C LYS A 170 -4.27 -11.19 -19.01
N ASP A 171 -2.95 -11.34 -18.88
CA ASP A 171 -2.29 -12.62 -18.61
C ASP A 171 -2.20 -12.87 -17.09
#